data_ce12fd7e78783c874fe005f7382073a9
#
_entry.id   ce12fd7e78783c874fe005f7382073a9
#
_cell.length_a   1.000
_cell.length_b   1.000
_cell.length_c   1.000
_cell.angle_alpha   90.00
_cell.angle_beta   90.00
_cell.angle_gamma   90.00
#
_symmetry.space_group_name_H-M   'P 1'
#
loop_
_entity.id
_entity.type
_entity.pdbx_description
1 polymer ?
#
loop_
_entity_poly.entity_id
_entity_poly.type
_entity_poly.pdbx_seq_one_letter_code
_entity_poly.pdbx_strand_id
1 'polypeptide(L)'
;MFRSVLRANTNIAKTAFQKPATAPLLRQALQQTRAYHPKVIDHYQNPRNVGSLNKNLPNVGTGLVGAPACGDVMRLQIQVNDETGVIEDVKFKTFGCGSAIASSSYVTELVRGKTLEEAGKIKNSVIAKELSLPPVKLHCSMLAEDAIKSAIKDYTSKRRVTLGPEAGAKVNMTSSVSAN
;
A
#
# COMPACT_ATOMS: atom_id res chain seq x y z
N MET A 1 -77.88 -57.67 -31.04
CA MET A 1 -76.73 -57.95 -30.21
C MET A 1 -75.80 -56.71 -30.38
N PHE A 2 -75.93 -55.80 -29.43
CA PHE A 2 -75.14 -54.55 -29.43
C PHE A 2 -73.91 -54.69 -28.48
N ARG A 3 -72.70 -54.49 -28.99
CA ARG A 3 -71.55 -54.31 -28.14
C ARG A 3 -71.03 -52.90 -28.29
N SER A 4 -71.32 -52.09 -27.31
CA SER A 4 -70.87 -50.74 -27.16
C SER A 4 -69.40 -50.78 -26.59
N VAL A 5 -68.47 -50.24 -27.30
CA VAL A 5 -67.05 -50.13 -26.90
C VAL A 5 -66.85 -48.71 -26.36
N LEU A 6 -66.71 -48.62 -25.04
CA LEU A 6 -66.30 -47.40 -24.33
C LEU A 6 -64.80 -47.11 -24.59
N ARG A 7 -64.49 -46.07 -25.35
CA ARG A 7 -63.14 -45.53 -25.45
C ARG A 7 -62.89 -44.59 -24.25
N ALA A 8 -62.04 -45.02 -23.35
CA ALA A 8 -61.51 -44.13 -22.30
C ALA A 8 -60.49 -43.20 -22.92
N ASN A 9 -60.76 -41.89 -22.82
CA ASN A 9 -59.87 -40.84 -23.23
C ASN A 9 -58.97 -40.44 -22.05
N THR A 10 -57.75 -40.95 -22.00
CA THR A 10 -56.75 -40.60 -20.98
C THR A 10 -55.91 -39.44 -21.49
N ASN A 11 -56.40 -38.23 -21.39
CA ASN A 11 -55.54 -37.04 -21.52
C ASN A 11 -54.75 -36.84 -20.24
N ILE A 12 -53.55 -37.46 -20.20
CA ILE A 12 -52.58 -37.16 -19.16
C ILE A 12 -51.94 -35.80 -19.55
N ALA A 13 -52.38 -34.73 -18.90
CA ALA A 13 -51.75 -33.45 -18.98
C ALA A 13 -50.33 -33.56 -18.41
N LYS A 14 -49.33 -33.45 -19.31
CA LYS A 14 -47.94 -33.30 -18.93
C LYS A 14 -47.78 -31.89 -18.35
N THR A 15 -47.90 -31.78 -17.04
CA THR A 15 -47.50 -30.57 -16.33
C THR A 15 -45.97 -30.42 -16.48
N ALA A 16 -45.57 -29.52 -17.41
CA ALA A 16 -44.21 -29.10 -17.53
C ALA A 16 -43.77 -28.41 -16.22
N PHE A 17 -42.88 -29.07 -15.49
CA PHE A 17 -42.26 -28.50 -14.30
C PHE A 17 -41.34 -27.37 -14.75
N GLN A 18 -41.88 -26.13 -14.77
CA GLN A 18 -41.12 -24.93 -15.04
C GLN A 18 -40.15 -24.69 -13.89
N LYS A 19 -38.87 -24.89 -14.14
CA LYS A 19 -37.82 -24.52 -13.19
C LYS A 19 -37.87 -23.02 -12.94
N PRO A 20 -37.88 -22.58 -11.67
CA PRO A 20 -37.92 -21.16 -11.37
C PRO A 20 -36.63 -20.48 -11.90
N ALA A 21 -36.83 -19.44 -12.71
CA ALA A 21 -35.76 -18.64 -13.30
C ALA A 21 -35.15 -17.64 -12.29
N THR A 22 -34.65 -18.16 -11.15
CA THR A 22 -34.01 -17.35 -10.10
C THR A 22 -32.47 -17.28 -10.21
N ALA A 23 -31.90 -17.80 -11.28
CA ALA A 23 -30.45 -17.90 -11.44
C ALA A 23 -29.64 -16.63 -11.74
N PRO A 24 -30.15 -15.54 -12.37
CA PRO A 24 -29.27 -14.40 -12.72
C PRO A 24 -28.92 -13.50 -11.53
N LEU A 25 -29.82 -13.29 -10.58
CA LEU A 25 -29.60 -12.37 -9.46
C LEU A 25 -28.59 -12.91 -8.43
N LEU A 26 -28.60 -14.22 -8.18
CA LEU A 26 -27.65 -14.85 -7.25
C LEU A 26 -26.23 -14.86 -7.82
N ARG A 27 -26.08 -14.94 -9.14
CA ARG A 27 -24.78 -14.95 -9.81
C ARG A 27 -24.12 -13.58 -9.83
N GLN A 28 -24.89 -12.49 -9.87
CA GLN A 28 -24.36 -11.12 -9.75
C GLN A 28 -23.91 -10.79 -8.32
N ALA A 29 -24.59 -11.31 -7.29
CA ALA A 29 -24.20 -11.11 -5.90
C ALA A 29 -22.88 -11.83 -5.55
N LEU A 30 -22.54 -12.94 -6.21
CA LEU A 30 -21.29 -13.67 -6.02
C LEU A 30 -20.11 -13.09 -6.78
N GLN A 31 -20.33 -12.15 -7.70
CA GLN A 31 -19.27 -11.48 -8.48
C GLN A 31 -18.73 -10.21 -7.83
N GLN A 32 -19.08 -9.91 -6.59
CA GLN A 32 -18.35 -8.93 -5.81
C GLN A 32 -17.01 -9.54 -5.37
N THR A 33 -16.15 -9.80 -6.34
CA THR A 33 -14.74 -10.02 -6.06
C THR A 33 -14.25 -8.78 -5.32
N ARG A 34 -13.78 -8.97 -4.10
CA ARG A 34 -13.07 -7.94 -3.33
C ARG A 34 -11.72 -7.67 -4.02
N ALA A 35 -11.80 -7.12 -5.22
CA ALA A 35 -10.62 -6.77 -5.99
C ALA A 35 -9.93 -5.59 -5.30
N TYR A 36 -8.63 -5.68 -5.08
CA TYR A 36 -7.82 -4.52 -4.73
C TYR A 36 -8.00 -3.43 -5.78
N HIS A 37 -7.89 -2.19 -5.36
CA HIS A 37 -7.87 -1.06 -6.29
C HIS A 37 -6.78 -1.28 -7.35
N PRO A 38 -6.99 -0.91 -8.63
CA PRO A 38 -6.02 -1.12 -9.71
C PRO A 38 -4.61 -0.61 -9.39
N LYS A 39 -4.48 0.51 -8.68
CA LYS A 39 -3.19 1.04 -8.22
C LYS A 39 -2.46 0.10 -7.27
N VAL A 40 -3.17 -0.60 -6.37
CA VAL A 40 -2.56 -1.61 -5.49
C VAL A 40 -2.04 -2.77 -6.31
N ILE A 41 -2.83 -3.23 -7.29
CA ILE A 41 -2.46 -4.34 -8.18
C ILE A 41 -1.23 -3.97 -8.99
N ASP A 42 -1.20 -2.76 -9.55
CA ASP A 42 -0.07 -2.28 -10.34
C ASP A 42 1.22 -2.18 -9.51
N HIS A 43 1.18 -1.53 -8.34
CA HIS A 43 2.35 -1.45 -7.45
C HIS A 43 2.79 -2.79 -6.86
N TYR A 44 1.88 -3.78 -6.77
CA TYR A 44 2.20 -5.12 -6.34
C TYR A 44 2.84 -5.94 -7.46
N GLN A 45 2.30 -5.87 -8.69
CA GLN A 45 2.80 -6.64 -9.83
C GLN A 45 4.09 -6.04 -10.41
N ASN A 46 4.17 -4.71 -10.42
CA ASN A 46 5.29 -3.94 -10.96
C ASN A 46 5.88 -3.01 -9.90
N PRO A 47 6.46 -3.54 -8.81
CA PRO A 47 6.96 -2.70 -7.72
C PRO A 47 8.14 -1.85 -8.19
N ARG A 48 8.09 -0.52 -7.89
CA ARG A 48 9.11 0.46 -8.26
C ARG A 48 10.17 0.53 -7.19
N ASN A 49 11.42 0.76 -7.61
CA ASN A 49 12.54 1.03 -6.70
C ASN A 49 12.85 -0.11 -5.71
N VAL A 50 12.59 -1.36 -6.11
CA VAL A 50 12.98 -2.54 -5.31
C VAL A 50 14.50 -2.65 -5.28
N GLY A 51 15.07 -2.94 -4.10
CA GLY A 51 16.50 -3.16 -4.00
C GLY A 51 17.10 -2.75 -2.66
N SER A 52 18.36 -2.42 -2.67
CA SER A 52 19.11 -1.97 -1.50
C SER A 52 20.17 -0.96 -1.89
N LEU A 53 20.35 0.04 -1.05
CA LEU A 53 21.50 0.94 -1.07
C LEU A 53 22.56 0.47 -0.08
N ASN A 54 23.78 0.98 -0.24
CA ASN A 54 24.83 0.68 0.72
C ASN A 54 24.58 1.44 2.04
N LYS A 55 24.19 0.69 3.06
CA LYS A 55 23.87 1.25 4.40
C LYS A 55 25.04 1.93 5.11
N ASN A 56 26.29 1.66 4.66
CA ASN A 56 27.49 2.21 5.29
C ASN A 56 27.84 3.62 4.78
N LEU A 57 27.18 4.08 3.72
CA LEU A 57 27.37 5.44 3.21
C LEU A 57 26.75 6.45 4.18
N PRO A 58 27.44 7.59 4.45
CA PRO A 58 26.95 8.61 5.37
C PRO A 58 25.70 9.32 4.86
N ASN A 59 25.54 9.40 3.52
CA ASN A 59 24.39 9.99 2.85
C ASN A 59 23.19 9.03 2.68
N VAL A 60 23.28 7.80 3.21
CA VAL A 60 22.19 6.81 3.14
C VAL A 60 21.54 6.62 4.51
N GLY A 61 20.26 6.95 4.60
CA GLY A 61 19.41 6.64 5.75
C GLY A 61 18.68 5.32 5.56
N THR A 62 18.63 4.50 6.58
CA THR A 62 17.96 3.19 6.57
C THR A 62 16.89 3.13 7.66
N GLY A 63 15.64 2.94 7.26
CA GLY A 63 14.53 2.63 8.15
C GLY A 63 14.17 1.15 8.06
N LEU A 64 14.14 0.46 9.20
CA LEU A 64 13.63 -0.89 9.33
C LEU A 64 12.49 -0.86 10.34
N VAL A 65 11.32 -1.26 9.89
CA VAL A 65 10.10 -1.27 10.71
C VAL A 65 9.33 -2.56 10.49
N GLY A 66 8.57 -2.96 11.50
CA GLY A 66 7.76 -4.17 11.47
C GLY A 66 6.39 -3.94 12.08
N ALA A 67 5.39 -4.64 11.57
CA ALA A 67 4.05 -4.72 12.14
C ALA A 67 3.81 -6.15 12.68
N PRO A 68 4.14 -6.43 13.95
CA PRO A 68 4.11 -7.80 14.50
C PRO A 68 2.74 -8.47 14.37
N ALA A 69 1.66 -7.69 14.46
CA ALA A 69 0.30 -8.21 14.33
C ALA A 69 -0.01 -8.81 12.94
N CYS A 70 0.73 -8.40 11.90
CA CYS A 70 0.51 -8.85 10.52
C CYS A 70 1.69 -9.64 9.97
N GLY A 71 2.82 -9.69 10.69
CA GLY A 71 4.07 -10.29 10.21
C GLY A 71 4.74 -9.50 9.08
N ASP A 72 4.26 -8.29 8.78
CA ASP A 72 4.83 -7.44 7.73
C ASP A 72 6.10 -6.75 8.25
N VAL A 73 7.15 -6.74 7.43
CA VAL A 73 8.41 -6.03 7.71
C VAL A 73 8.81 -5.22 6.49
N MET A 74 9.19 -3.98 6.69
CA MET A 74 9.63 -3.06 5.65
C MET A 74 11.00 -2.47 5.97
N ARG A 75 11.91 -2.53 5.00
CA ARG A 75 13.15 -1.77 4.99
C ARG A 75 13.07 -0.73 3.89
N LEU A 76 13.16 0.54 4.26
CA LEU A 76 13.24 1.66 3.35
C LEU A 76 14.62 2.30 3.48
N GLN A 77 15.27 2.58 2.36
CA GLN A 77 16.56 3.28 2.30
C GLN A 77 16.41 4.51 1.42
N ILE A 78 16.88 5.63 1.92
CA ILE A 78 16.89 6.91 1.22
C ILE A 78 18.33 7.36 1.03
N GLN A 79 18.67 7.83 -0.14
CA GLN A 79 19.94 8.49 -0.44
C GLN A 79 19.67 9.98 -0.57
N VAL A 80 20.36 10.78 0.23
CA VAL A 80 20.16 12.22 0.31
C VAL A 80 21.37 12.94 -0.26
N ASN A 81 21.12 13.95 -1.08
CA ASN A 81 22.17 14.86 -1.52
C ASN A 81 22.56 15.78 -0.35
N ASP A 82 23.83 15.75 0.02
CA ASP A 82 24.33 16.49 1.19
C ASP A 82 24.33 18.02 1.00
N GLU A 83 24.32 18.50 -0.23
CA GLU A 83 24.31 19.93 -0.57
C GLU A 83 22.88 20.49 -0.57
N THR A 84 21.95 19.77 -1.20
CA THR A 84 20.56 20.23 -1.40
C THR A 84 19.58 19.74 -0.33
N GLY A 85 19.92 18.67 0.40
CA GLY A 85 19.01 18.02 1.35
C GLY A 85 17.85 17.26 0.68
N VAL A 86 17.91 17.06 -0.65
CA VAL A 86 16.89 16.39 -1.43
C VAL A 86 17.19 14.90 -1.52
N ILE A 87 16.15 14.10 -1.47
CA ILE A 87 16.21 12.64 -1.62
C ILE A 87 16.36 12.30 -3.11
N GLU A 88 17.53 11.84 -3.51
CA GLU A 88 17.86 11.52 -4.91
C GLU A 88 17.43 10.11 -5.30
N ASP A 89 17.70 9.14 -4.45
CA ASP A 89 17.32 7.74 -4.70
C ASP A 89 16.70 7.10 -3.46
N VAL A 90 15.80 6.17 -3.73
CA VAL A 90 15.07 5.44 -2.69
C VAL A 90 14.98 3.98 -3.09
N LYS A 91 15.29 3.08 -2.17
CA LYS A 91 15.14 1.65 -2.36
C LYS A 91 14.36 1.03 -1.22
N PHE A 92 13.62 -0.03 -1.53
CA PHE A 92 12.94 -0.77 -0.48
C PHE A 92 13.04 -2.29 -0.65
N LYS A 93 12.88 -2.97 0.46
CA LYS A 93 12.57 -4.40 0.53
C LYS A 93 11.50 -4.61 1.58
N THR A 94 10.45 -5.33 1.20
CA THR A 94 9.32 -5.63 2.08
C THR A 94 9.04 -7.12 2.07
N PHE A 95 8.80 -7.65 3.24
CA PHE A 95 8.21 -8.95 3.46
C PHE A 95 6.82 -8.74 4.06
N GLY A 96 5.77 -9.21 3.36
CA GLY A 96 4.41 -8.96 3.83
C GLY A 96 3.36 -9.18 2.75
N CYS A 97 2.15 -8.71 3.03
CA CYS A 97 1.02 -8.85 2.13
C CYS A 97 1.12 -7.92 0.89
N GLY A 98 0.31 -8.18 -0.14
CA GLY A 98 0.31 -7.36 -1.37
C GLY A 98 0.07 -5.86 -1.13
N SER A 99 -0.74 -5.50 -0.11
CA SER A 99 -0.93 -4.09 0.28
C SER A 99 0.33 -3.48 0.90
N ALA A 100 1.12 -4.27 1.67
CA ALA A 100 2.37 -3.80 2.24
C ALA A 100 3.41 -3.56 1.13
N ILE A 101 3.51 -4.46 0.15
CA ILE A 101 4.38 -4.29 -1.02
C ILE A 101 3.96 -3.06 -1.83
N ALA A 102 2.67 -2.91 -2.10
CA ALA A 102 2.14 -1.76 -2.85
C ALA A 102 2.39 -0.43 -2.12
N SER A 103 2.16 -0.37 -0.81
CA SER A 103 2.43 0.83 0.01
C SER A 103 3.91 1.18 0.02
N SER A 104 4.79 0.16 0.11
CA SER A 104 6.24 0.33 0.05
C SER A 104 6.71 0.87 -1.30
N SER A 105 6.19 0.30 -2.39
CA SER A 105 6.49 0.75 -3.75
C SER A 105 6.03 2.20 -3.96
N TYR A 106 4.78 2.51 -3.63
CA TYR A 106 4.22 3.85 -3.79
C TYR A 106 4.97 4.91 -2.97
N VAL A 107 5.32 4.60 -1.72
CA VAL A 107 6.05 5.55 -0.88
C VAL A 107 7.42 5.93 -1.46
N THR A 108 8.09 5.03 -2.18
CA THR A 108 9.37 5.36 -2.82
C THR A 108 9.23 6.40 -3.93
N GLU A 109 8.15 6.37 -4.68
CA GLU A 109 7.84 7.41 -5.68
C GLU A 109 7.46 8.73 -5.01
N LEU A 110 6.69 8.65 -3.92
CA LEU A 110 6.20 9.82 -3.20
C LEU A 110 7.33 10.63 -2.53
N VAL A 111 8.38 9.97 -2.02
CA VAL A 111 9.48 10.64 -1.30
C VAL A 111 10.64 11.05 -2.19
N ARG A 112 10.82 10.41 -3.34
CA ARG A 112 11.89 10.74 -4.28
C ARG A 112 11.73 12.17 -4.81
N GLY A 113 12.80 12.95 -4.80
CA GLY A 113 12.81 14.36 -5.22
C GLY A 113 12.27 15.34 -4.17
N LYS A 114 11.88 14.87 -2.98
CA LYS A 114 11.45 15.72 -1.86
C LYS A 114 12.60 15.98 -0.91
N THR A 115 12.46 17.07 -0.15
CA THR A 115 13.35 17.35 0.99
C THR A 115 13.01 16.40 2.15
N LEU A 116 13.96 16.24 3.08
CA LEU A 116 13.74 15.43 4.29
C LEU A 116 12.56 15.91 5.12
N GLU A 117 12.36 17.26 5.18
CA GLU A 117 11.26 17.86 5.93
C GLU A 117 9.90 17.54 5.29
N GLU A 118 9.81 17.66 3.96
CA GLU A 118 8.60 17.32 3.22
C GLU A 118 8.29 15.82 3.30
N ALA A 119 9.30 14.98 3.17
CA ALA A 119 9.16 13.53 3.32
C ALA A 119 8.68 13.16 4.73
N GLY A 120 9.18 13.82 5.77
CA GLY A 120 8.76 13.60 7.15
C GLY A 120 7.31 14.02 7.47
N LYS A 121 6.72 14.92 6.66
CA LYS A 121 5.32 15.35 6.77
C LYS A 121 4.32 14.42 6.10
N ILE A 122 4.79 13.44 5.32
CA ILE A 122 3.93 12.48 4.65
C ILE A 122 3.24 11.60 5.69
N LYS A 123 1.90 11.62 5.65
CA LYS A 123 1.06 10.83 6.57
C LYS A 123 0.54 9.56 5.89
N ASN A 124 0.29 8.55 6.68
CA ASN A 124 -0.32 7.29 6.24
C ASN A 124 -1.66 7.50 5.51
N SER A 125 -2.42 8.54 5.89
CA SER A 125 -3.69 8.87 5.26
C SER A 125 -3.56 9.20 3.77
N VAL A 126 -2.46 9.84 3.36
CA VAL A 126 -2.17 10.14 1.95
C VAL A 126 -1.94 8.84 1.17
N ILE A 127 -1.12 7.94 1.73
CA ILE A 127 -0.80 6.63 1.13
C ILE A 127 -2.06 5.77 1.03
N ALA A 128 -2.83 5.69 2.13
CA ALA A 128 -4.06 4.90 2.19
C ALA A 128 -5.12 5.40 1.21
N LYS A 129 -5.29 6.72 1.08
CA LYS A 129 -6.24 7.33 0.16
C LYS A 129 -5.87 7.08 -1.30
N GLU A 130 -4.61 7.28 -1.65
CA GLU A 130 -4.13 7.12 -3.02
C GLU A 130 -4.24 5.68 -3.51
N LEU A 131 -3.91 4.72 -2.65
CA LEU A 131 -4.03 3.29 -2.93
C LEU A 131 -5.44 2.75 -2.67
N SER A 132 -6.37 3.59 -2.17
CA SER A 132 -7.73 3.17 -1.78
C SER A 132 -7.72 1.93 -0.89
N LEU A 133 -6.86 1.94 0.14
CA LEU A 133 -6.72 0.81 1.05
C LEU A 133 -7.97 0.64 1.92
N PRO A 134 -8.49 -0.59 2.06
CA PRO A 134 -9.60 -0.86 2.97
C PRO A 134 -9.16 -0.66 4.44
N PRO A 135 -10.09 -0.37 5.38
CA PRO A 135 -9.76 -0.11 6.78
C PRO A 135 -8.88 -1.18 7.43
N VAL A 136 -9.11 -2.45 7.10
CA VAL A 136 -8.33 -3.59 7.61
C VAL A 136 -6.88 -3.63 7.11
N LYS A 137 -6.52 -2.79 6.15
CA LYS A 137 -5.16 -2.70 5.55
C LYS A 137 -4.47 -1.36 5.81
N LEU A 138 -5.05 -0.49 6.63
CA LEU A 138 -4.45 0.81 6.99
C LEU A 138 -3.10 0.66 7.70
N HIS A 139 -2.87 -0.46 8.41
CA HIS A 139 -1.57 -0.75 9.02
C HIS A 139 -0.42 -0.80 8.01
N CYS A 140 -0.67 -1.19 6.73
CA CYS A 140 0.35 -1.17 5.69
C CYS A 140 0.80 0.25 5.34
N SER A 141 -0.13 1.22 5.34
CA SER A 141 0.21 2.64 5.13
C SER A 141 0.91 3.25 6.35
N MET A 142 0.56 2.82 7.57
CA MET A 142 1.25 3.23 8.79
C MET A 142 2.70 2.73 8.79
N LEU A 143 2.91 1.47 8.41
CA LEU A 143 4.24 0.88 8.28
C LEU A 143 5.11 1.69 7.30
N ALA A 144 4.55 2.14 6.19
CA ALA A 144 5.25 2.97 5.22
C ALA A 144 5.62 4.36 5.77
N GLU A 145 4.72 5.02 6.50
CA GLU A 145 4.99 6.28 7.20
C GLU A 145 6.11 6.13 8.22
N ASP A 146 6.06 5.09 9.05
CA ASP A 146 7.06 4.82 10.07
C ASP A 146 8.44 4.48 9.45
N ALA A 147 8.46 3.83 8.31
CA ALA A 147 9.69 3.55 7.57
C ALA A 147 10.37 4.84 7.06
N ILE A 148 9.60 5.82 6.55
CA ILE A 148 10.14 7.11 6.17
C ILE A 148 10.77 7.81 7.38
N LYS A 149 10.03 7.92 8.49
CA LYS A 149 10.50 8.57 9.71
C LYS A 149 11.74 7.91 10.28
N SER A 150 11.78 6.57 10.26
CA SER A 150 12.93 5.79 10.71
C SER A 150 14.16 6.01 9.83
N ALA A 151 13.99 6.06 8.49
CA ALA A 151 15.08 6.33 7.56
C ALA A 151 15.66 7.74 7.71
N ILE A 152 14.80 8.75 7.90
CA ILE A 152 15.22 10.14 8.16
C ILE A 152 15.98 10.23 9.48
N LYS A 153 15.51 9.55 10.53
CA LYS A 153 16.16 9.53 11.84
C LYS A 153 17.57 8.91 11.77
N ASP A 154 17.71 7.78 11.06
CA ASP A 154 19.01 7.12 10.86
C ASP A 154 19.99 8.04 10.11
N TYR A 155 19.55 8.64 9.00
CA TYR A 155 20.36 9.61 8.25
C TYR A 155 20.81 10.77 9.13
N THR A 156 19.90 11.39 9.87
CA THR A 156 20.22 12.52 10.74
C THR A 156 21.20 12.13 11.84
N SER A 157 21.08 10.92 12.39
CA SER A 157 21.99 10.39 13.41
C SER A 157 23.39 10.18 12.85
N LYS A 158 23.51 9.59 11.66
CA LYS A 158 24.79 9.37 10.97
C LYS A 158 25.49 10.70 10.66
N ARG A 159 24.73 11.67 10.17
CA ARG A 159 25.28 13.00 9.84
C ARG A 159 25.78 13.74 11.08
N ARG A 160 25.11 13.62 12.22
CA ARG A 160 25.59 14.20 13.49
C ARG A 160 26.93 13.57 13.93
N VAL A 161 27.08 12.27 13.75
CA VAL A 161 28.32 11.58 14.08
C VAL A 161 29.46 11.98 13.15
N THR A 162 29.18 12.16 11.86
CA THR A 162 30.20 12.49 10.84
C THR A 162 30.65 13.94 10.89
N LEU A 163 29.76 14.90 11.22
CA LEU A 163 30.02 16.34 11.19
C LEU A 163 30.31 16.97 12.56
N GLY A 164 30.28 16.18 13.65
CA GLY A 164 30.38 16.68 15.02
C GLY A 164 29.13 17.40 15.53
N PRO A 165 29.06 17.73 16.83
CA PRO A 165 27.83 18.26 17.47
C PRO A 165 27.40 19.64 16.98
N GLU A 166 28.29 20.41 16.33
CA GLU A 166 27.99 21.79 15.91
C GLU A 166 27.22 21.91 14.60
N ALA A 167 27.31 20.93 13.69
CA ALA A 167 26.64 21.00 12.39
C ALA A 167 25.16 20.64 12.43
N GLY A 168 24.71 19.98 13.49
CA GLY A 168 23.28 19.60 13.70
C GLY A 168 22.36 20.76 14.06
N ALA A 169 22.90 21.91 14.45
CA ALA A 169 22.11 23.07 14.89
C ALA A 169 21.60 23.96 13.75
N LYS A 170 22.15 23.84 12.53
CA LYS A 170 21.79 24.71 11.41
C LYS A 170 20.50 24.31 10.66
N VAL A 171 19.93 23.15 10.93
CA VAL A 171 18.71 22.67 10.25
C VAL A 171 17.43 23.10 10.97
N ASN A 172 17.53 23.63 12.21
CA ASN A 172 16.35 23.95 13.05
C ASN A 172 16.07 25.46 13.23
N MET A 173 16.73 26.37 12.49
CA MET A 173 16.61 27.83 12.77
C MET A 173 15.86 28.66 11.71
N THR A 174 15.02 28.06 10.85
CA THR A 174 14.24 28.86 9.89
C THR A 174 12.73 28.78 10.07
N SER A 175 12.23 28.45 11.27
CA SER A 175 10.77 28.43 11.50
C SER A 175 10.29 29.30 12.68
N SER A 176 11.03 30.34 13.07
CA SER A 176 10.53 31.25 14.08
C SER A 176 10.87 32.71 13.77
N VAL A 177 10.37 33.26 12.68
CA VAL A 177 10.17 34.70 12.51
C VAL A 177 9.00 34.88 11.55
N SER A 178 7.80 35.05 12.06
CA SER A 178 6.81 36.03 11.68
C SER A 178 5.51 35.81 12.47
N ALA A 179 5.44 36.38 13.62
CA ALA A 179 4.17 36.76 14.21
C ALA A 179 4.39 38.17 14.81
N ASN A 180 3.98 39.16 14.03
CA ASN A 180 3.55 40.46 14.55
C ASN A 180 2.61 41.09 13.54
#